data_a182b0878403fe16b73151d9151bde87
#
_entry.id   a182b0878403fe16b73151d9151bde87
#
_cell.length_a   1.000
_cell.length_b   1.000
_cell.length_c   1.000
_cell.angle_alpha   90.00
_cell.angle_beta   90.00
_cell.angle_gamma   90.00
#
_symmetry.space_group_name_H-M   'P 1'
#
loop_
_entity.id
_entity.type
_entity.pdbx_description
1 polymer ?
#
loop_
_entity_poly.entity_id
_entity_poly.type
_entity_poly.pdbx_seq_one_letter_code
_entity_poly.pdbx_strand_id
1 'polypeptide(L)'
;MIRPGAAILSCALLAACNAPDAGSTESMDFPLPDRPVSGLGSNQFSTEDQRDSRGEAQTVMDFADIRPGMTVADIGAGNGYYTVRLSERVGAEGRVLAQDIERDALDRLARRVERERLENISIREGSPGDPKLPTESFDRVFMVHMYHEIAQPYEFLWRLWPSLEEGGQVIVVDIDRPTDQHGIDPLLLSCEFKQAGYELVAFRDAPQLSGYYAQFKAGANRPAPQDIKPCRSDNPQAG
;
A
#
# COMPACT_ATOMS: atom_id res chain seq x y z
N MET A 1 -15.18 66.80 -59.23
CA MET A 1 -13.91 66.14 -58.91
C MET A 1 -14.16 65.17 -57.75
N ILE A 2 -14.31 63.88 -58.05
CA ILE A 2 -14.67 62.84 -57.07
C ILE A 2 -13.45 61.95 -56.93
N ARG A 3 -12.92 61.81 -55.69
CA ARG A 3 -11.81 60.91 -55.36
C ARG A 3 -12.40 59.63 -54.83
N PRO A 4 -11.93 58.44 -55.25
CA PRO A 4 -12.36 57.18 -54.66
C PRO A 4 -11.54 56.84 -53.41
N GLY A 5 -12.22 56.45 -52.35
CA GLY A 5 -11.64 55.94 -51.13
C GLY A 5 -11.24 54.47 -51.29
N ALA A 6 -10.06 54.13 -50.89
CA ALA A 6 -9.53 52.77 -50.81
C ALA A 6 -10.02 52.06 -49.54
N ALA A 7 -10.72 50.95 -49.66
CA ALA A 7 -11.10 50.09 -48.56
C ALA A 7 -9.93 49.14 -48.28
N ILE A 8 -9.38 49.23 -47.06
CA ILE A 8 -8.35 48.30 -46.54
C ILE A 8 -9.09 47.11 -45.89
N LEU A 9 -8.95 45.93 -46.50
CA LEU A 9 -9.49 44.67 -45.97
C LEU A 9 -8.49 44.10 -44.99
N SER A 10 -8.74 44.24 -43.67
CA SER A 10 -7.94 43.59 -42.64
C SER A 10 -8.28 42.12 -42.51
N CYS A 11 -7.36 41.27 -42.89
CA CYS A 11 -7.45 39.83 -42.70
C CYS A 11 -7.00 39.50 -41.27
N ALA A 12 -7.95 39.18 -40.40
CA ALA A 12 -7.63 38.66 -39.04
C ALA A 12 -7.23 37.21 -39.13
N LEU A 13 -5.95 36.92 -38.90
CA LEU A 13 -5.44 35.54 -38.69
C LEU A 13 -5.87 35.06 -37.31
N LEU A 14 -6.83 34.15 -37.26
CA LEU A 14 -7.14 33.37 -36.07
C LEU A 14 -6.04 32.33 -35.86
N ALA A 15 -5.14 32.58 -34.91
CA ALA A 15 -4.23 31.60 -34.38
C ALA A 15 -5.02 30.60 -33.50
N ALA A 16 -5.25 29.41 -34.01
CA ALA A 16 -5.77 28.31 -33.22
C ALA A 16 -4.64 27.88 -32.24
N CYS A 17 -4.80 28.24 -30.95
CA CYS A 17 -4.02 27.62 -29.88
C CYS A 17 -4.45 26.17 -29.77
N ASN A 18 -3.63 25.24 -30.26
CA ASN A 18 -3.73 23.85 -29.86
C ASN A 18 -3.40 23.78 -28.37
N ALA A 19 -4.43 23.54 -27.54
CA ALA A 19 -4.21 23.12 -26.17
C ALA A 19 -3.43 21.75 -26.23
N PRO A 20 -2.39 21.55 -25.38
CA PRO A 20 -1.78 20.24 -25.30
C PRO A 20 -2.86 19.24 -24.88
N ASP A 21 -2.96 18.14 -25.63
CA ASP A 21 -3.77 16.99 -25.26
C ASP A 21 -3.53 16.68 -23.78
N ALA A 22 -4.59 16.72 -22.99
CA ALA A 22 -4.59 16.14 -21.65
C ALA A 22 -4.23 14.68 -21.83
N GLY A 23 -2.98 14.32 -21.43
CA GLY A 23 -2.41 13.02 -21.64
C GLY A 23 -3.43 11.96 -21.30
N SER A 24 -3.74 11.11 -22.27
CA SER A 24 -4.45 9.87 -22.04
C SER A 24 -3.69 9.14 -20.95
N THR A 25 -4.29 9.01 -19.76
CA THR A 25 -3.84 8.03 -18.77
C THR A 25 -3.99 6.68 -19.47
N GLU A 26 -2.90 6.17 -20.06
CA GLU A 26 -2.86 4.78 -20.47
C GLU A 26 -3.29 3.96 -19.27
N SER A 27 -4.41 3.27 -19.40
CA SER A 27 -4.82 2.29 -18.40
C SER A 27 -3.73 1.23 -18.39
N MET A 28 -2.87 1.25 -17.37
CA MET A 28 -1.87 0.21 -17.18
C MET A 28 -2.62 -1.09 -16.89
N ASP A 29 -2.44 -2.07 -17.78
CA ASP A 29 -3.11 -3.36 -17.68
C ASP A 29 -2.26 -4.27 -16.77
N PHE A 30 -2.75 -4.51 -15.56
CA PHE A 30 -2.13 -5.42 -14.61
C PHE A 30 -2.84 -6.76 -14.64
N PRO A 31 -2.12 -7.88 -14.53
CA PRO A 31 -2.75 -9.19 -14.44
C PRO A 31 -3.55 -9.31 -13.13
N LEU A 32 -4.66 -10.03 -13.18
CA LEU A 32 -5.41 -10.42 -11.99
C LEU A 32 -4.68 -11.59 -11.28
N PRO A 33 -4.82 -11.72 -9.95
CA PRO A 33 -4.28 -12.86 -9.24
C PRO A 33 -5.01 -14.15 -9.63
N ASP A 34 -4.28 -15.26 -9.72
CA ASP A 34 -4.84 -16.60 -9.92
C ASP A 34 -5.10 -17.26 -8.54
N ARG A 35 -5.88 -16.58 -7.73
CA ARG A 35 -6.33 -17.04 -6.40
C ARG A 35 -7.65 -16.38 -6.02
N PRO A 36 -8.48 -17.00 -5.18
CA PRO A 36 -9.61 -16.31 -4.58
C PRO A 36 -9.14 -15.16 -3.69
N VAL A 37 -10.04 -14.23 -3.41
CA VAL A 37 -9.79 -13.07 -2.54
C VAL A 37 -10.77 -13.13 -1.38
N SER A 38 -10.30 -12.93 -0.17
CA SER A 38 -11.15 -12.81 1.00
C SER A 38 -12.04 -11.57 0.94
N GLY A 39 -13.21 -11.65 1.54
CA GLY A 39 -14.02 -10.46 1.78
C GLY A 39 -13.34 -9.51 2.76
N LEU A 40 -13.61 -8.20 2.61
CA LEU A 40 -13.07 -7.17 3.50
C LEU A 40 -13.55 -7.37 4.94
N GLY A 41 -12.63 -7.14 5.88
CA GLY A 41 -12.98 -6.93 7.28
C GLY A 41 -13.57 -8.14 7.98
N SER A 42 -12.85 -9.24 8.11
CA SER A 42 -13.29 -10.29 9.01
C SER A 42 -13.17 -9.82 10.47
N ASN A 43 -14.32 -9.55 11.10
CA ASN A 43 -14.43 -9.17 12.51
C ASN A 43 -14.06 -10.30 13.49
N GLN A 44 -13.45 -11.38 13.03
CA GLN A 44 -13.14 -12.56 13.84
C GLN A 44 -11.76 -12.53 14.51
N PHE A 45 -11.02 -11.44 14.32
CA PHE A 45 -9.75 -11.30 14.99
C PHE A 45 -9.92 -10.93 16.46
N SER A 46 -8.96 -11.40 17.24
CA SER A 46 -8.85 -11.12 18.66
C SER A 46 -8.95 -9.61 18.97
N THR A 47 -9.51 -9.29 20.11
CA THR A 47 -9.56 -7.89 20.62
C THR A 47 -8.13 -7.33 20.73
N GLU A 48 -7.99 -5.99 20.80
CA GLU A 48 -6.69 -5.36 21.04
C GLU A 48 -6.01 -5.91 22.29
N ASP A 49 -6.75 -6.09 23.39
CA ASP A 49 -6.24 -6.67 24.64
C ASP A 49 -5.67 -8.10 24.45
N GLN A 50 -6.33 -8.90 23.63
CA GLN A 50 -5.86 -10.25 23.32
C GLN A 50 -4.59 -10.23 22.45
N ARG A 51 -4.48 -9.29 21.51
CA ARG A 51 -3.28 -9.09 20.69
C ARG A 51 -2.12 -8.57 21.55
N ASP A 52 -2.40 -7.63 22.44
CA ASP A 52 -1.40 -7.08 23.38
C ASP A 52 -0.93 -8.12 24.38
N SER A 53 -1.83 -8.97 24.90
CA SER A 53 -1.43 -10.06 25.83
C SER A 53 -0.46 -11.08 25.22
N ARG A 54 -0.44 -11.20 23.87
CA ARG A 54 0.51 -12.02 23.11
C ARG A 54 1.77 -11.24 22.71
N GLY A 55 1.82 -9.93 22.97
CA GLY A 55 2.91 -9.06 22.54
C GLY A 55 3.01 -8.93 21.02
N GLU A 56 1.90 -9.03 20.29
CA GLU A 56 1.89 -9.11 18.83
C GLU A 56 2.58 -7.91 18.19
N ALA A 57 2.07 -6.70 18.41
CA ALA A 57 2.62 -5.50 17.77
C ALA A 57 4.07 -5.27 18.18
N GLN A 58 4.41 -5.50 19.47
CA GLN A 58 5.79 -5.39 19.97
C GLN A 58 6.72 -6.33 19.22
N THR A 59 6.35 -7.61 19.08
CA THR A 59 7.16 -8.62 18.39
C THR A 59 7.36 -8.25 16.92
N VAL A 60 6.31 -7.81 16.23
CA VAL A 60 6.38 -7.42 14.80
C VAL A 60 7.25 -6.18 14.62
N MET A 61 7.09 -5.17 15.47
CA MET A 61 7.92 -3.96 15.44
C MET A 61 9.40 -4.24 15.75
N ASP A 62 9.70 -5.20 16.64
CA ASP A 62 11.06 -5.64 16.93
C ASP A 62 11.67 -6.39 15.73
N PHE A 63 10.91 -7.27 15.08
CA PHE A 63 11.37 -7.95 13.85
C PHE A 63 11.64 -6.97 12.72
N ALA A 64 10.80 -5.93 12.59
CA ALA A 64 10.93 -4.88 11.58
C ALA A 64 11.99 -3.82 11.91
N ASP A 65 12.64 -3.92 13.09
CA ASP A 65 13.63 -2.96 13.60
C ASP A 65 13.11 -1.52 13.58
N ILE A 66 11.89 -1.33 14.14
CA ILE A 66 11.29 0.01 14.22
C ILE A 66 11.97 0.83 15.32
N ARG A 67 12.48 2.00 14.93
CA ARG A 67 13.26 2.92 15.75
C ARG A 67 12.59 4.29 15.84
N PRO A 68 12.88 5.06 16.90
CA PRO A 68 12.47 6.47 16.95
C PRO A 68 12.95 7.26 15.74
N GLY A 69 12.11 8.16 15.24
CA GLY A 69 12.37 9.01 14.09
C GLY A 69 11.96 8.43 12.73
N MET A 70 11.67 7.13 12.64
CA MET A 70 11.24 6.51 11.38
C MET A 70 9.89 7.04 10.88
N THR A 71 9.73 7.03 9.55
CA THR A 71 8.45 7.25 8.88
C THR A 71 7.88 5.92 8.42
N VAL A 72 6.70 5.57 8.88
CA VAL A 72 6.08 4.27 8.61
C VAL A 72 4.67 4.42 8.07
N ALA A 73 4.22 3.46 7.25
CA ALA A 73 2.84 3.36 6.82
C ALA A 73 2.18 2.11 7.40
N ASP A 74 0.94 2.24 7.84
CA ASP A 74 0.05 1.17 8.30
C ASP A 74 -1.08 1.03 7.28
N ILE A 75 -1.04 -0.03 6.47
CA ILE A 75 -1.99 -0.29 5.38
C ILE A 75 -3.07 -1.24 5.87
N GLY A 76 -4.34 -0.91 5.57
CA GLY A 76 -5.48 -1.60 6.16
C GLY A 76 -5.56 -1.31 7.67
N ALA A 77 -5.36 -0.05 8.03
CA ALA A 77 -5.20 0.39 9.42
C ALA A 77 -6.44 0.10 10.29
N GLY A 78 -7.62 0.00 9.69
CA GLY A 78 -8.87 -0.29 10.39
C GLY A 78 -9.14 0.71 11.53
N ASN A 79 -9.27 0.19 12.74
CA ASN A 79 -9.45 1.00 13.95
C ASN A 79 -8.14 1.48 14.59
N GLY A 80 -6.99 1.23 13.95
CA GLY A 80 -5.69 1.77 14.34
C GLY A 80 -4.92 0.96 15.38
N TYR A 81 -5.09 -0.36 15.44
CA TYR A 81 -4.33 -1.19 16.38
C TYR A 81 -2.82 -1.03 16.21
N TYR A 82 -2.31 -1.19 14.98
CA TYR A 82 -0.88 -0.95 14.69
C TYR A 82 -0.56 0.53 14.65
N THR A 83 -1.42 1.36 14.07
CA THR A 83 -1.20 2.81 13.94
C THR A 83 -0.78 3.46 15.26
N VAL A 84 -1.51 3.19 16.35
CA VAL A 84 -1.22 3.77 17.68
C VAL A 84 0.11 3.27 18.23
N ARG A 85 0.38 1.98 18.13
CA ARG A 85 1.61 1.38 18.65
C ARG A 85 2.85 1.76 17.86
N LEU A 86 2.70 1.92 16.54
CA LEU A 86 3.74 2.48 15.68
C LEU A 86 4.02 3.95 16.04
N SER A 87 2.97 4.74 16.28
CA SER A 87 3.08 6.14 16.70
C SER A 87 3.92 6.30 17.99
N GLU A 88 3.64 5.47 18.98
CA GLU A 88 4.43 5.42 20.21
C GLU A 88 5.89 4.99 19.96
N ARG A 89 6.10 3.97 19.13
CA ARG A 89 7.41 3.40 18.85
C ARG A 89 8.32 4.36 18.08
N VAL A 90 7.79 5.04 17.05
CA VAL A 90 8.59 6.01 16.28
C VAL A 90 8.77 7.33 17.01
N GLY A 91 7.93 7.64 18.01
CA GLY A 91 8.01 8.83 18.84
C GLY A 91 7.71 10.14 18.11
N ALA A 92 7.93 11.27 18.78
CA ALA A 92 7.54 12.59 18.29
C ALA A 92 8.25 13.02 17.00
N GLU A 93 9.47 12.56 16.78
CA GLU A 93 10.24 12.87 15.56
C GLU A 93 9.90 11.96 14.39
N GLY A 94 9.25 10.80 14.64
CA GLY A 94 8.78 9.89 13.61
C GLY A 94 7.39 10.26 13.09
N ARG A 95 6.95 9.56 12.04
CA ARG A 95 5.63 9.78 11.42
C ARG A 95 4.97 8.44 11.11
N VAL A 96 3.65 8.40 11.27
CA VAL A 96 2.82 7.27 10.87
C VAL A 96 1.78 7.75 9.87
N LEU A 97 1.70 7.09 8.72
CA LEU A 97 0.59 7.26 7.80
C LEU A 97 -0.31 6.03 7.89
N ALA A 98 -1.51 6.20 8.40
CA ALA A 98 -2.54 5.18 8.45
C ALA A 98 -3.40 5.24 7.18
N GLN A 99 -3.46 4.14 6.44
CA GLN A 99 -4.19 4.05 5.19
C GLN A 99 -5.25 2.95 5.27
N ASP A 100 -6.44 3.21 4.75
CA ASP A 100 -7.50 2.22 4.58
C ASP A 100 -8.34 2.60 3.35
N ILE A 101 -9.11 1.66 2.81
CA ILE A 101 -10.07 1.90 1.74
C ILE A 101 -11.49 2.14 2.29
N GLU A 102 -11.74 1.75 3.54
CA GLU A 102 -13.02 1.92 4.22
C GLU A 102 -13.10 3.26 4.96
N ARG A 103 -13.85 4.19 4.39
CA ARG A 103 -14.03 5.54 4.96
C ARG A 103 -14.53 5.50 6.41
N ASP A 104 -15.48 4.61 6.73
CA ASP A 104 -15.99 4.50 8.09
C ASP A 104 -14.94 4.05 9.11
N ALA A 105 -13.98 3.21 8.69
CA ALA A 105 -12.83 2.83 9.51
C ALA A 105 -11.92 4.03 9.75
N LEU A 106 -11.59 4.78 8.70
CA LEU A 106 -10.78 5.99 8.81
C LEU A 106 -11.44 7.06 9.69
N ASP A 107 -12.76 7.23 9.62
CA ASP A 107 -13.48 8.16 10.48
C ASP A 107 -13.44 7.73 11.97
N ARG A 108 -13.49 6.43 12.24
CA ARG A 108 -13.30 5.92 13.63
C ARG A 108 -11.87 6.15 14.10
N LEU A 109 -10.90 5.89 13.23
CA LEU A 109 -9.49 6.12 13.52
C LEU A 109 -9.20 7.61 13.77
N ALA A 110 -9.75 8.51 12.96
CA ALA A 110 -9.58 9.95 13.14
C ALA A 110 -10.06 10.42 14.52
N ARG A 111 -11.26 9.96 14.93
CA ARG A 111 -11.76 10.24 16.29
C ARG A 111 -10.89 9.65 17.40
N ARG A 112 -10.25 8.51 17.16
CA ARG A 112 -9.29 7.92 18.09
C ARG A 112 -8.03 8.77 18.22
N VAL A 113 -7.45 9.15 17.09
CA VAL A 113 -6.24 9.99 17.01
C VAL A 113 -6.45 11.33 17.74
N GLU A 114 -7.60 11.97 17.52
CA GLU A 114 -7.95 13.22 18.20
C GLU A 114 -8.13 13.01 19.73
N ARG A 115 -8.88 12.00 20.13
CA ARG A 115 -9.15 11.69 21.54
C ARG A 115 -7.86 11.35 22.31
N GLU A 116 -6.95 10.61 21.68
CA GLU A 116 -5.68 10.14 22.27
C GLU A 116 -4.53 11.14 22.05
N ARG A 117 -4.78 12.25 21.33
CA ARG A 117 -3.83 13.34 21.04
C ARG A 117 -2.54 12.83 20.37
N LEU A 118 -2.68 12.01 19.34
CA LEU A 118 -1.56 11.44 18.61
C LEU A 118 -1.15 12.37 17.46
N GLU A 119 -0.16 13.22 17.69
CA GLU A 119 0.19 14.34 16.80
C GLU A 119 1.05 13.93 15.59
N ASN A 120 1.62 12.72 15.59
CA ASN A 120 2.50 12.22 14.54
C ASN A 120 1.82 11.25 13.56
N ILE A 121 0.48 11.19 13.55
CA ILE A 121 -0.33 10.34 12.68
C ILE A 121 -0.98 11.18 11.59
N SER A 122 -0.89 10.70 10.35
CA SER A 122 -1.67 11.17 9.21
C SER A 122 -2.59 10.06 8.72
N ILE A 123 -3.78 10.42 8.23
CA ILE A 123 -4.79 9.46 7.74
C ILE A 123 -5.00 9.68 6.25
N ARG A 124 -5.07 8.59 5.47
CA ARG A 124 -5.26 8.63 4.02
C ARG A 124 -6.21 7.54 3.53
N GLU A 125 -7.14 7.93 2.69
CA GLU A 125 -8.00 7.00 1.96
C GLU A 125 -7.28 6.51 0.70
N GLY A 126 -7.12 5.19 0.58
CA GLY A 126 -6.60 4.52 -0.60
C GLY A 126 -7.70 4.02 -1.53
N SER A 127 -7.33 3.12 -2.43
CA SER A 127 -8.27 2.35 -3.27
C SER A 127 -7.75 0.91 -3.43
N PRO A 128 -8.57 -0.05 -3.89
CA PRO A 128 -8.19 -1.48 -3.91
C PRO A 128 -6.89 -1.80 -4.64
N GLY A 129 -6.57 -1.08 -5.73
CA GLY A 129 -5.33 -1.27 -6.49
C GLY A 129 -4.27 -0.19 -6.24
N ASP A 130 -4.54 0.82 -5.40
CA ASP A 130 -3.62 1.94 -5.17
C ASP A 130 -3.67 2.42 -3.73
N PRO A 131 -2.62 2.22 -2.93
CA PRO A 131 -2.54 2.72 -1.57
C PRO A 131 -2.41 4.25 -1.51
N LYS A 132 -2.14 4.92 -2.63
CA LYS A 132 -1.98 6.39 -2.77
C LYS A 132 -0.95 6.97 -1.80
N LEU A 133 0.12 6.27 -1.61
CA LEU A 133 1.21 6.69 -0.73
C LEU A 133 2.09 7.75 -1.41
N PRO A 134 2.68 8.71 -0.67
CA PRO A 134 3.69 9.62 -1.20
C PRO A 134 4.95 8.85 -1.59
N THR A 135 5.67 9.33 -2.62
CA THR A 135 6.92 8.73 -3.09
C THR A 135 8.06 8.98 -2.11
N GLU A 136 9.04 8.04 -2.06
CA GLU A 136 10.31 8.16 -1.32
C GLU A 136 10.10 8.65 0.13
N SER A 137 9.17 7.99 0.85
CA SER A 137 8.71 8.51 2.14
C SER A 137 8.80 7.53 3.30
N PHE A 138 8.87 6.23 3.04
CA PHE A 138 8.70 5.25 4.12
C PHE A 138 9.90 4.35 4.32
N ASP A 139 10.38 4.32 5.56
CA ASP A 139 11.32 3.30 6.07
C ASP A 139 10.67 1.92 6.10
N ARG A 140 9.39 1.86 6.55
CA ARG A 140 8.63 0.61 6.66
C ARG A 140 7.17 0.83 6.26
N VAL A 141 6.63 -0.15 5.54
CA VAL A 141 5.20 -0.24 5.21
C VAL A 141 4.66 -1.53 5.79
N PHE A 142 3.64 -1.45 6.64
CA PHE A 142 3.02 -2.59 7.31
C PHE A 142 1.75 -3.01 6.59
N MET A 143 1.58 -4.30 6.38
CA MET A 143 0.38 -4.98 5.94
C MET A 143 0.14 -6.18 6.86
N VAL A 144 -0.71 -6.00 7.88
CA VAL A 144 -0.90 -7.01 8.92
C VAL A 144 -2.32 -7.56 8.85
N HIS A 145 -2.42 -8.86 8.54
CA HIS A 145 -3.68 -9.59 8.39
C HIS A 145 -4.64 -8.97 7.38
N MET A 146 -4.11 -8.41 6.28
CA MET A 146 -4.94 -7.75 5.25
C MET A 146 -4.49 -8.04 3.80
N TYR A 147 -3.26 -8.54 3.58
CA TYR A 147 -2.77 -8.74 2.22
C TYR A 147 -3.64 -9.72 1.41
N HIS A 148 -4.17 -10.75 2.04
CA HIS A 148 -5.08 -11.72 1.44
C HIS A 148 -6.42 -11.11 0.94
N GLU A 149 -6.76 -9.90 1.37
CA GLU A 149 -7.95 -9.14 0.96
C GLU A 149 -7.70 -8.28 -0.29
N ILE A 150 -6.42 -8.10 -0.71
CA ILE A 150 -6.09 -7.28 -1.88
C ILE A 150 -6.51 -8.00 -3.17
N ALA A 151 -7.49 -7.42 -3.85
CA ALA A 151 -8.03 -7.99 -5.09
C ALA A 151 -7.12 -7.78 -6.32
N GLN A 152 -6.25 -6.77 -6.26
CA GLN A 152 -5.32 -6.40 -7.34
C GLN A 152 -3.89 -6.31 -6.81
N PRO A 153 -3.30 -7.43 -6.31
CA PRO A 153 -2.03 -7.39 -5.59
C PRO A 153 -0.86 -6.89 -6.45
N TYR A 154 -0.83 -7.20 -7.74
CA TYR A 154 0.26 -6.76 -8.63
C TYR A 154 0.23 -5.26 -8.87
N GLU A 155 -0.95 -4.68 -9.14
CA GLU A 155 -1.12 -3.24 -9.27
C GLU A 155 -0.79 -2.54 -7.95
N PHE A 156 -1.32 -3.05 -6.85
CA PHE A 156 -1.11 -2.51 -5.51
C PHE A 156 0.37 -2.46 -5.13
N LEU A 157 1.09 -3.58 -5.24
CA LEU A 157 2.51 -3.67 -4.96
C LEU A 157 3.34 -2.79 -5.91
N TRP A 158 2.96 -2.75 -7.18
CA TRP A 158 3.61 -1.92 -8.16
C TRP A 158 3.47 -0.43 -7.82
N ARG A 159 2.28 0.03 -7.40
CA ARG A 159 2.03 1.41 -6.98
C ARG A 159 2.64 1.75 -5.62
N LEU A 160 2.77 0.76 -4.75
CA LEU A 160 3.44 0.91 -3.46
C LEU A 160 4.96 1.13 -3.63
N TRP A 161 5.59 0.50 -4.62
CA TRP A 161 7.03 0.54 -4.84
C TRP A 161 7.67 1.92 -4.70
N PRO A 162 7.21 2.98 -5.40
CA PRO A 162 7.86 4.28 -5.34
C PRO A 162 7.70 4.99 -4.00
N SER A 163 6.90 4.48 -3.08
CA SER A 163 6.73 5.07 -1.75
C SER A 163 7.83 4.71 -0.77
N LEU A 164 8.58 3.65 -1.06
CA LEU A 164 9.71 3.25 -0.23
C LEU A 164 10.88 4.21 -0.46
N GLU A 165 11.51 4.66 0.63
CA GLU A 165 12.78 5.35 0.56
C GLU A 165 13.95 4.37 0.32
N GLU A 166 15.17 4.88 0.19
CA GLU A 166 16.36 4.04 0.06
C GLU A 166 16.51 3.13 1.28
N GLY A 167 16.45 1.82 1.07
CA GLY A 167 16.47 0.83 2.15
C GLY A 167 15.12 0.59 2.81
N GLY A 168 14.06 1.24 2.32
CA GLY A 168 12.69 1.05 2.79
C GLY A 168 12.19 -0.38 2.54
N GLN A 169 11.33 -0.89 3.43
CA GLN A 169 10.90 -2.29 3.39
C GLN A 169 9.41 -2.44 3.70
N VAL A 170 8.84 -3.49 3.14
CA VAL A 170 7.45 -3.88 3.34
C VAL A 170 7.40 -5.05 4.32
N ILE A 171 6.55 -4.94 5.32
CA ILE A 171 6.32 -5.93 6.37
C ILE A 171 4.94 -6.55 6.14
N VAL A 172 4.90 -7.85 6.01
CA VAL A 172 3.65 -8.61 5.94
C VAL A 172 3.58 -9.57 7.11
N VAL A 173 2.48 -9.55 7.84
CA VAL A 173 2.11 -10.58 8.80
C VAL A 173 0.80 -11.18 8.32
N ASP A 174 0.78 -12.48 8.11
CA ASP A 174 -0.43 -13.16 7.65
C ASP A 174 -0.49 -14.60 8.17
N ILE A 175 -1.59 -15.27 7.91
CA ILE A 175 -1.84 -16.65 8.34
C ILE A 175 -1.62 -17.57 7.15
N ASP A 176 -0.91 -18.69 7.37
CA ASP A 176 -0.77 -19.73 6.37
C ASP A 176 -2.10 -20.51 6.22
N ARG A 177 -2.92 -20.03 5.30
CA ARG A 177 -4.26 -20.55 4.96
C ARG A 177 -4.60 -20.24 3.52
N PRO A 178 -5.57 -20.94 2.92
CA PRO A 178 -6.19 -20.51 1.66
C PRO A 178 -6.72 -19.08 1.74
N THR A 179 -6.59 -18.34 0.65
CA THR A 179 -6.94 -16.90 0.62
C THR A 179 -8.43 -16.64 0.81
N ASP A 180 -9.31 -17.58 0.50
CA ASP A 180 -10.75 -17.52 0.82
C ASP A 180 -11.07 -17.80 2.31
N GLN A 181 -10.05 -18.12 3.12
CA GLN A 181 -10.16 -18.39 4.54
C GLN A 181 -9.37 -17.39 5.41
N HIS A 182 -9.19 -16.18 4.91
CA HIS A 182 -8.46 -15.08 5.57
C HIS A 182 -7.02 -15.43 5.93
N GLY A 183 -6.25 -15.75 4.91
CA GLY A 183 -4.82 -15.98 4.98
C GLY A 183 -4.21 -16.07 3.60
N ILE A 184 -2.93 -16.33 3.51
CA ILE A 184 -2.23 -16.60 2.24
C ILE A 184 -1.05 -17.52 2.50
N ASP A 185 -0.89 -18.53 1.64
CA ASP A 185 0.29 -19.40 1.63
C ASP A 185 1.58 -18.56 1.49
N PRO A 186 2.60 -18.78 2.34
CA PRO A 186 3.84 -17.97 2.32
C PRO A 186 4.60 -18.02 0.98
N LEU A 187 4.54 -19.17 0.25
CA LEU A 187 5.19 -19.27 -1.05
C LEU A 187 4.43 -18.48 -2.12
N LEU A 188 3.09 -18.46 -2.05
CA LEU A 188 2.26 -17.64 -2.92
C LEU A 188 2.50 -16.16 -2.66
N LEU A 189 2.52 -15.71 -1.39
CA LEU A 189 2.90 -14.36 -1.02
C LEU A 189 4.25 -13.97 -1.60
N SER A 190 5.27 -14.82 -1.38
CA SER A 190 6.64 -14.56 -1.84
C SER A 190 6.72 -14.49 -3.36
N CYS A 191 5.93 -15.32 -4.07
CA CYS A 191 5.84 -15.28 -5.52
C CYS A 191 5.22 -13.96 -5.99
N GLU A 192 4.07 -13.53 -5.45
CA GLU A 192 3.40 -12.28 -5.84
C GLU A 192 4.31 -11.07 -5.64
N PHE A 193 5.03 -11.00 -4.50
CA PHE A 193 6.01 -9.93 -4.25
C PHE A 193 7.16 -9.98 -5.25
N LYS A 194 7.71 -11.17 -5.53
CA LYS A 194 8.79 -11.34 -6.51
C LYS A 194 8.36 -10.91 -7.92
N GLN A 195 7.14 -11.28 -8.34
CA GLN A 195 6.60 -10.88 -9.64
C GLN A 195 6.38 -9.36 -9.74
N ALA A 196 6.06 -8.71 -8.63
CA ALA A 196 6.00 -7.25 -8.55
C ALA A 196 7.39 -6.58 -8.39
N GLY A 197 8.49 -7.38 -8.38
CA GLY A 197 9.87 -6.93 -8.38
C GLY A 197 10.50 -6.78 -6.99
N TYR A 198 9.86 -7.23 -5.93
CA TYR A 198 10.42 -7.21 -4.58
C TYR A 198 11.31 -8.42 -4.31
N GLU A 199 12.21 -8.27 -3.35
CA GLU A 199 13.10 -9.32 -2.85
C GLU A 199 12.78 -9.62 -1.38
N LEU A 200 12.66 -10.91 -1.04
CA LEU A 200 12.50 -11.34 0.35
C LEU A 200 13.78 -11.07 1.15
N VAL A 201 13.65 -10.36 2.27
CA VAL A 201 14.73 -10.02 3.20
C VAL A 201 14.75 -10.97 4.40
N ALA A 202 13.58 -11.23 4.96
CA ALA A 202 13.44 -12.10 6.12
C ALA A 202 12.09 -12.84 6.08
N PHE A 203 12.11 -14.07 6.56
CA PHE A 203 10.91 -14.85 6.82
C PHE A 203 11.02 -15.51 8.21
N ARG A 204 9.93 -15.48 8.97
CA ARG A 204 9.85 -16.11 10.28
C ARG A 204 8.50 -16.80 10.42
N ASP A 205 8.52 -18.09 10.68
CA ASP A 205 7.35 -18.75 11.24
C ASP A 205 7.12 -18.20 12.65
N ALA A 206 5.92 -17.70 12.92
CA ALA A 206 5.62 -16.95 14.13
C ALA A 206 4.28 -17.41 14.75
N PRO A 207 4.24 -18.61 15.35
CA PRO A 207 3.02 -19.17 15.92
C PRO A 207 2.37 -18.24 16.97
N GLN A 208 3.16 -17.45 17.68
CA GLN A 208 2.67 -16.43 18.63
C GLN A 208 1.88 -15.31 17.96
N LEU A 209 2.11 -15.07 16.66
CA LEU A 209 1.34 -14.14 15.82
C LEU A 209 0.16 -14.83 15.13
N SER A 210 -0.07 -16.12 15.41
CA SER A 210 -1.02 -16.99 14.73
C SER A 210 -0.77 -17.15 13.22
N GLY A 211 0.50 -16.98 12.78
CA GLY A 211 0.87 -17.04 11.38
C GLY A 211 2.37 -16.91 11.15
N TYR A 212 2.74 -16.08 10.20
CA TYR A 212 4.13 -15.84 9.84
C TYR A 212 4.39 -14.32 9.65
N TYR A 213 5.68 -13.99 9.67
CA TYR A 213 6.22 -12.68 9.35
C TYR A 213 7.07 -12.79 8.09
N ALA A 214 6.84 -11.92 7.11
CA ALA A 214 7.65 -11.79 5.91
C ALA A 214 8.05 -10.31 5.71
N GLN A 215 9.27 -10.09 5.26
CA GLN A 215 9.83 -8.76 5.06
C GLN A 215 10.47 -8.68 3.69
N PHE A 216 10.10 -7.67 2.93
CA PHE A 216 10.52 -7.48 1.55
C PHE A 216 11.14 -6.10 1.36
N LYS A 217 12.08 -5.97 0.45
CA LYS A 217 12.61 -4.70 -0.05
C LYS A 217 12.31 -4.54 -1.53
N ALA A 218 12.32 -3.33 -2.03
CA ALA A 218 12.37 -3.10 -3.47
C ALA A 218 13.63 -3.75 -4.07
N GLY A 219 13.46 -4.49 -5.17
CA GLY A 219 14.60 -5.04 -5.91
C GLY A 219 15.29 -3.97 -6.77
N ALA A 220 16.24 -4.38 -7.60
CA ALA A 220 16.98 -3.45 -8.46
C ALA A 220 16.11 -2.82 -9.56
N ASN A 221 15.09 -3.53 -10.02
CA ASN A 221 14.25 -3.08 -11.13
C ASN A 221 12.77 -3.33 -10.82
N ARG A 222 11.95 -2.31 -11.01
CA ARG A 222 10.49 -2.43 -11.03
C ARG A 222 10.05 -2.95 -12.39
N PRO A 223 9.35 -4.10 -12.48
CA PRO A 223 8.93 -4.66 -13.76
C PRO A 223 7.91 -3.74 -14.45
N ALA A 224 7.85 -3.80 -15.78
CA ALA A 224 6.73 -3.18 -16.48
C ALA A 224 5.45 -4.00 -16.21
N PRO A 225 4.28 -3.37 -16.11
CA PRO A 225 3.02 -4.08 -15.77
C PRO A 225 2.75 -5.31 -16.64
N GLN A 226 3.00 -5.22 -17.94
CA GLN A 226 2.80 -6.30 -18.90
C GLN A 226 3.79 -7.49 -18.75
N ASP A 227 4.88 -7.30 -18.02
CA ASP A 227 5.89 -8.35 -17.78
C ASP A 227 5.59 -9.16 -16.51
N ILE A 228 4.66 -8.69 -15.70
CA ILE A 228 4.22 -9.36 -14.46
C ILE A 228 3.40 -10.59 -14.83
N LYS A 229 3.76 -11.74 -14.26
CA LYS A 229 3.05 -13.01 -14.47
C LYS A 229 2.32 -13.41 -13.19
N PRO A 230 1.02 -13.77 -13.27
CA PRO A 230 0.30 -14.25 -12.10
C PRO A 230 0.93 -15.50 -11.50
N CYS A 231 1.08 -15.50 -10.19
CA CYS A 231 1.44 -16.69 -9.43
C CYS A 231 0.21 -17.57 -9.28
N ARG A 232 0.41 -18.89 -9.28
CA ARG A 232 -0.67 -19.87 -9.18
C ARG A 232 -0.78 -20.38 -7.75
N SER A 233 -1.98 -20.44 -7.24
CA SER A 233 -2.24 -20.97 -5.90
C SER A 233 -1.96 -22.46 -5.75
N ASP A 234 -2.06 -23.23 -6.87
CA ASP A 234 -1.77 -24.66 -6.91
C ASP A 234 -0.28 -24.98 -7.17
N ASN A 235 0.50 -24.00 -7.63
CA ASN A 235 1.94 -24.09 -7.83
C ASN A 235 2.62 -22.74 -7.67
N PRO A 236 2.77 -22.24 -6.45
CA PRO A 236 3.30 -20.88 -6.19
C PRO A 236 4.76 -20.69 -6.61
N GLN A 237 5.48 -21.78 -6.94
CA GLN A 237 6.87 -21.71 -7.41
C GLN A 237 7.01 -21.61 -8.93
N ALA A 238 5.93 -21.71 -9.70
CA ALA A 238 5.92 -21.74 -11.17
C ALA A 238 5.80 -20.35 -11.84
N GLY A 239 6.04 -19.28 -11.11
CA GLY A 239 6.02 -17.89 -11.62
C GLY A 239 7.38 -17.35 -12.02
#